data_aee9a78971715b165dcfeb1bf175cfcd
#
_entry.id   aee9a78971715b165dcfeb1bf175cfcd
#
_cell.length_a   1.000
_cell.length_b   1.000
_cell.length_c   1.000
_cell.angle_alpha   90.00
_cell.angle_beta   90.00
_cell.angle_gamma   90.00
#
_symmetry.space_group_name_H-M   'P 1'
#
loop_
_entity.id
_entity.type
_entity.pdbx_description
1 polymer ?
#
loop_
_entity_poly.entity_id
_entity_poly.type
_entity_poly.pdbx_seq_one_letter_code
_entity_poly.pdbx_strand_id
1 'polypeptide(L)'
;AIIAFSDPEIETLRVNEKYLTELGMNMNQQDVILYQKNLNFDNEQERRVYMETIRRAIASGEDETCETWRTVYSPCCGDDHICLSSTLHLIGKSKGQYLFYVLIRNITKEKTAYLELAESEKKFRTAGEQANIYCWEYTIDTKEMRPCARCMRDLGLPKLLENYPEPVIASGLFPPDYAEMYREWHRKLAQGAMHLEAVIPLTADRIPFHVRYTAELDENGRPYKAYGSATQVVDGEA
;
A
#
# COMPACT_ATOMS: atom_id res chain seq x y z
N ALA A 1 19.67 -21.90 0.99
CA ALA A 1 21.14 -21.82 1.00
C ALA A 1 21.72 -22.14 2.37
N ILE A 2 23.03 -22.40 2.42
CA ILE A 2 23.82 -22.42 3.66
C ILE A 2 24.86 -21.32 3.54
N ILE A 3 24.95 -20.47 4.56
CA ILE A 3 25.92 -19.37 4.64
C ILE A 3 26.77 -19.50 5.90
N ALA A 4 28.02 -19.00 5.84
CA ALA A 4 28.85 -18.75 6.97
C ALA A 4 28.96 -17.25 7.21
N PHE A 5 28.98 -16.84 8.47
CA PHE A 5 29.08 -15.46 8.90
C PHE A 5 30.23 -15.23 9.88
N SER A 6 31.09 -14.29 9.54
CA SER A 6 32.14 -13.73 10.41
C SER A 6 32.08 -12.22 10.26
N ASP A 7 31.51 -11.50 11.24
CA ASP A 7 31.22 -10.07 11.12
C ASP A 7 32.46 -9.27 10.62
N PRO A 8 32.37 -8.55 9.50
CA PRO A 8 31.20 -8.27 8.67
C PRO A 8 31.07 -9.14 7.40
N GLU A 9 31.71 -10.29 7.33
CA GLU A 9 31.79 -11.12 6.13
C GLU A 9 30.71 -12.21 6.11
N ILE A 10 30.09 -12.38 4.94
CA ILE A 10 29.11 -13.43 4.66
C ILE A 10 29.66 -14.27 3.50
N GLU A 11 29.75 -15.55 3.68
CA GLU A 11 30.18 -16.49 2.66
C GLU A 11 29.06 -17.50 2.34
N THR A 12 28.68 -17.64 1.07
CA THR A 12 27.75 -18.68 0.63
C THR A 12 28.50 -20.00 0.46
N LEU A 13 28.16 -20.98 1.30
CA LEU A 13 28.80 -22.30 1.29
C LEU A 13 28.11 -23.28 0.35
N ARG A 14 26.77 -23.24 0.29
CA ARG A 14 25.98 -24.18 -0.49
C ARG A 14 24.62 -23.57 -0.87
N VAL A 15 24.19 -23.87 -2.10
CA VAL A 15 22.86 -23.55 -2.63
C VAL A 15 22.21 -24.80 -3.22
N ASN A 16 20.90 -24.80 -3.35
CA ASN A 16 20.15 -25.83 -4.07
C ASN A 16 19.52 -25.26 -5.35
N GLU A 17 18.98 -26.11 -6.21
CA GLU A 17 18.35 -25.69 -7.47
C GLU A 17 17.20 -24.71 -7.25
N LYS A 18 16.39 -24.90 -6.20
CA LYS A 18 15.30 -24.00 -5.88
C LYS A 18 15.80 -22.59 -5.53
N TYR A 19 16.92 -22.46 -4.83
CA TYR A 19 17.58 -21.18 -4.59
C TYR A 19 17.92 -20.46 -5.90
N LEU A 20 18.44 -21.19 -6.88
CA LEU A 20 18.79 -20.65 -8.21
C LEU A 20 17.55 -20.20 -8.97
N THR A 21 16.47 -20.98 -8.89
CA THR A 21 15.18 -20.65 -9.51
C THR A 21 14.57 -19.38 -8.91
N GLU A 22 14.60 -19.21 -7.59
CA GLU A 22 14.09 -18.01 -6.92
C GLU A 22 14.90 -16.75 -7.29
N LEU A 23 16.19 -16.92 -7.58
CA LEU A 23 17.04 -15.82 -8.07
C LEU A 23 16.92 -15.59 -9.59
N GLY A 24 16.18 -16.42 -10.31
CA GLY A 24 16.12 -16.35 -11.79
C GLY A 24 17.43 -16.75 -12.47
N MET A 25 18.33 -17.42 -11.78
CA MET A 25 19.65 -17.79 -12.30
C MET A 25 19.61 -19.12 -13.05
N ASN A 26 20.10 -19.12 -14.28
CA ASN A 26 20.31 -20.33 -15.07
C ASN A 26 21.83 -20.72 -15.07
N MET A 27 22.41 -20.88 -13.89
CA MET A 27 23.82 -21.23 -13.66
C MET A 27 23.89 -22.50 -12.83
N ASN A 28 25.05 -23.22 -12.95
CA ASN A 28 25.28 -24.36 -12.06
C ASN A 28 25.62 -23.89 -10.62
N GLN A 29 25.44 -24.78 -9.64
CA GLN A 29 25.63 -24.44 -8.21
C GLN A 29 27.05 -23.95 -7.88
N GLN A 30 28.07 -24.45 -8.58
CA GLN A 30 29.47 -24.06 -8.31
C GLN A 30 29.77 -22.65 -8.80
N ASP A 31 29.25 -22.28 -9.96
CA ASP A 31 29.45 -20.93 -10.51
C ASP A 31 28.75 -19.87 -9.65
N VAL A 32 27.58 -20.21 -9.12
CA VAL A 32 26.87 -19.30 -8.20
C VAL A 32 27.65 -19.06 -6.91
N ILE A 33 28.23 -20.10 -6.31
CA ILE A 33 29.06 -19.97 -5.10
C ILE A 33 30.27 -19.08 -5.37
N LEU A 34 30.90 -19.23 -6.52
CA LEU A 34 32.05 -18.40 -6.94
C LEU A 34 31.63 -16.95 -7.20
N TYR A 35 30.46 -16.76 -7.78
CA TYR A 35 29.93 -15.42 -8.13
C TYR A 35 29.36 -14.64 -6.92
N GLN A 36 28.77 -15.36 -5.97
CA GLN A 36 28.13 -14.78 -4.77
C GLN A 36 28.98 -14.87 -3.50
N LYS A 37 30.30 -14.82 -3.64
CA LYS A 37 31.20 -14.73 -2.46
C LYS A 37 30.83 -13.58 -1.54
N ASN A 38 30.28 -12.51 -2.09
CA ASN A 38 29.63 -11.42 -1.38
C ASN A 38 28.23 -11.27 -1.94
N LEU A 39 27.20 -11.48 -1.13
CA LEU A 39 25.80 -11.24 -1.52
C LEU A 39 25.68 -9.82 -2.11
N ASN A 40 25.27 -9.72 -3.37
CA ASN A 40 25.14 -8.43 -4.07
C ASN A 40 23.83 -7.75 -3.63
N PHE A 41 23.95 -6.82 -2.70
CA PHE A 41 22.85 -5.95 -2.30
C PHE A 41 22.80 -4.72 -3.20
N ASP A 42 21.62 -4.19 -3.49
CA ASP A 42 21.45 -3.01 -4.33
C ASP A 42 22.16 -1.77 -3.77
N ASN A 43 22.23 -1.68 -2.46
CA ASN A 43 22.89 -0.58 -1.75
C ASN A 43 23.31 -0.98 -0.33
N GLU A 44 24.06 -0.10 0.33
CA GLU A 44 24.56 -0.32 1.69
C GLU A 44 23.44 -0.40 2.74
N GLN A 45 22.29 0.23 2.51
CA GLN A 45 21.13 0.13 3.40
C GLN A 45 20.54 -1.28 3.40
N GLU A 46 20.39 -1.90 2.23
CA GLU A 46 19.90 -3.28 2.09
C GLU A 46 20.87 -4.26 2.77
N ARG A 47 22.17 -4.05 2.56
CA ARG A 47 23.20 -4.83 3.22
C ARG A 47 23.13 -4.71 4.75
N ARG A 48 22.93 -3.50 5.26
CA ARG A 48 22.80 -3.25 6.70
C ARG A 48 21.61 -3.98 7.30
N VAL A 49 20.44 -3.92 6.65
CA VAL A 49 19.24 -4.64 7.08
C VAL A 49 19.49 -6.13 7.22
N TYR A 50 20.15 -6.72 6.23
CA TYR A 50 20.48 -8.15 6.27
C TYR A 50 21.48 -8.49 7.38
N MET A 51 22.53 -7.68 7.56
CA MET A 51 23.54 -7.85 8.60
C MET A 51 22.95 -7.74 10.00
N GLU A 52 22.07 -6.77 10.23
CA GLU A 52 21.35 -6.60 11.50
C GLU A 52 20.45 -7.80 11.80
N THR A 53 19.81 -8.36 10.78
CA THR A 53 18.99 -9.57 10.92
C THR A 53 19.83 -10.77 11.33
N ILE A 54 21.01 -10.95 10.73
CA ILE A 54 21.95 -12.00 11.17
C ILE A 54 22.34 -11.80 12.63
N ARG A 55 22.67 -10.58 13.04
CA ARG A 55 23.05 -10.30 14.43
C ARG A 55 21.91 -10.54 15.41
N ARG A 56 20.68 -10.22 15.04
CA ARG A 56 19.48 -10.54 15.85
C ARG A 56 19.30 -12.05 15.99
N ALA A 57 19.39 -12.80 14.90
CA ALA A 57 19.30 -14.25 14.93
C ALA A 57 20.39 -14.90 15.81
N ILE A 58 21.60 -14.35 15.82
CA ILE A 58 22.67 -14.80 16.74
C ILE A 58 22.31 -14.49 18.20
N ALA A 59 21.77 -13.31 18.48
CA ALA A 59 21.48 -12.84 19.83
C ALA A 59 20.25 -13.55 20.44
N SER A 60 19.20 -13.80 19.65
CA SER A 60 17.97 -14.45 20.10
C SER A 60 18.07 -15.97 20.07
N GLY A 61 18.82 -16.53 19.12
CA GLY A 61 18.79 -17.97 18.80
C GLY A 61 17.52 -18.39 18.04
N GLU A 62 16.68 -17.46 17.65
CA GLU A 62 15.43 -17.70 16.93
C GLU A 62 15.57 -17.36 15.44
N ASP A 63 14.60 -17.82 14.65
CA ASP A 63 14.52 -17.51 13.24
C ASP A 63 14.20 -16.03 13.02
N GLU A 64 14.96 -15.38 12.17
CA GLU A 64 14.77 -13.98 11.84
C GLU A 64 14.53 -13.82 10.33
N THR A 65 13.62 -12.91 9.96
CA THR A 65 13.28 -12.66 8.57
C THR A 65 13.52 -11.21 8.19
N CYS A 66 14.06 -10.97 7.00
CA CYS A 66 14.16 -9.66 6.38
C CYS A 66 13.80 -9.70 4.90
N GLU A 67 13.44 -8.52 4.39
CA GLU A 67 13.25 -8.28 2.97
C GLU A 67 14.35 -7.36 2.48
N THR A 68 15.04 -7.75 1.41
CA THR A 68 16.13 -6.97 0.82
C THR A 68 16.08 -6.99 -0.69
N TRP A 69 16.39 -5.84 -1.30
CA TRP A 69 16.61 -5.74 -2.74
C TRP A 69 18.01 -6.16 -3.10
N ARG A 70 18.13 -6.87 -4.20
CA ARG A 70 19.39 -7.39 -4.69
C ARG A 70 19.50 -7.30 -6.20
N THR A 71 20.68 -6.98 -6.66
CA THR A 71 21.03 -7.08 -8.07
C THR A 71 21.49 -8.49 -8.37
N VAL A 72 20.82 -9.13 -9.30
CA VAL A 72 21.18 -10.46 -9.80
C VAL A 72 21.60 -10.33 -11.26
N TYR A 73 22.82 -10.76 -11.56
CA TYR A 73 23.30 -10.78 -12.91
C TYR A 73 22.74 -11.97 -13.68
N SER A 74 22.07 -11.70 -14.79
CA SER A 74 21.62 -12.71 -15.76
C SER A 74 22.41 -12.58 -17.05
N PRO A 75 23.14 -13.60 -17.50
CA PRO A 75 23.94 -13.54 -18.73
C PRO A 75 23.15 -13.25 -20.01
N CYS A 76 21.83 -13.51 -19.99
CA CYS A 76 20.95 -13.31 -21.13
C CYS A 76 20.13 -12.00 -21.09
N CYS A 77 19.92 -11.38 -19.93
CA CYS A 77 18.99 -10.27 -19.77
C CYS A 77 19.61 -9.02 -19.10
N GLY A 78 20.86 -9.11 -18.63
CA GLY A 78 21.54 -8.05 -17.88
C GLY A 78 21.27 -8.13 -16.38
N ASP A 79 21.43 -6.99 -15.69
CA ASP A 79 21.21 -6.91 -14.24
C ASP A 79 19.71 -6.82 -13.93
N ASP A 80 19.19 -7.79 -13.18
CA ASP A 80 17.83 -7.79 -12.65
C ASP A 80 17.82 -7.36 -11.19
N HIS A 81 16.86 -6.47 -10.83
CA HIS A 81 16.61 -6.08 -9.45
C HIS A 81 15.48 -6.92 -8.88
N ILE A 82 15.78 -7.74 -7.88
CA ILE A 82 14.80 -8.60 -7.24
C ILE A 82 14.69 -8.32 -5.76
N CYS A 83 13.49 -8.43 -5.22
CA CYS A 83 13.23 -8.36 -3.79
C CYS A 83 13.11 -9.77 -3.21
N LEU A 84 13.96 -10.09 -2.25
CA LEU A 84 13.98 -11.38 -1.59
C LEU A 84 13.53 -11.26 -0.14
N SER A 85 12.57 -12.07 0.26
CA SER A 85 12.31 -12.40 1.66
C SER A 85 13.25 -13.52 2.07
N SER A 86 14.11 -13.25 3.07
CA SER A 86 15.13 -14.19 3.56
C SER A 86 14.87 -14.51 5.01
N THR A 87 14.60 -15.78 5.32
CA THR A 87 14.51 -16.29 6.70
C THR A 87 15.81 -16.99 7.06
N LEU A 88 16.44 -16.53 8.12
CA LEU A 88 17.73 -16.95 8.62
C LEU A 88 17.53 -17.84 9.85
N HIS A 89 17.95 -19.09 9.76
CA HIS A 89 17.92 -20.07 10.84
C HIS A 89 19.36 -20.39 11.29
N LEU A 90 19.70 -20.10 12.55
CA LEU A 90 21.02 -20.36 13.10
C LEU A 90 21.21 -21.88 13.33
N ILE A 91 22.12 -22.50 12.56
CA ILE A 91 22.47 -23.91 12.74
C ILE A 91 23.40 -24.08 13.95
N GLY A 92 24.38 -23.18 14.10
CA GLY A 92 25.38 -23.23 15.14
C GLY A 92 26.67 -22.49 14.81
N LYS A 93 27.75 -22.80 15.53
CA LYS A 93 29.06 -22.17 15.34
C LYS A 93 30.11 -23.24 15.03
N SER A 94 30.91 -23.01 13.98
CA SER A 94 32.00 -23.90 13.56
C SER A 94 33.22 -23.07 13.17
N LYS A 95 34.41 -23.46 13.64
CA LYS A 95 35.68 -22.79 13.33
C LYS A 95 35.67 -21.26 13.51
N GLY A 96 34.90 -20.77 14.50
CA GLY A 96 34.79 -19.34 14.78
C GLY A 96 33.69 -18.62 13.99
N GLN A 97 33.11 -19.24 12.98
CA GLN A 97 32.04 -18.68 12.14
C GLN A 97 30.67 -19.19 12.58
N TYR A 98 29.64 -18.36 12.46
CA TYR A 98 28.24 -18.78 12.61
C TYR A 98 27.74 -19.36 11.30
N LEU A 99 27.02 -20.48 11.38
CA LEU A 99 26.42 -21.15 10.21
C LEU A 99 24.92 -20.95 10.24
N PHE A 100 24.37 -20.55 9.10
CA PHE A 100 22.93 -20.36 8.91
C PHE A 100 22.40 -21.19 7.77
N TYR A 101 21.21 -21.74 7.97
CA TYR A 101 20.35 -22.16 6.89
C TYR A 101 19.45 -21.00 6.49
N VAL A 102 19.43 -20.66 5.21
CA VAL A 102 18.67 -19.52 4.69
C VAL A 102 17.61 -20.00 3.70
N LEU A 103 16.36 -19.71 4.05
CA LEU A 103 15.24 -19.84 3.13
C LEU A 103 15.04 -18.50 2.42
N ILE A 104 14.91 -18.54 1.09
CA ILE A 104 14.58 -17.36 0.31
C ILE A 104 13.28 -17.56 -0.46
N ARG A 105 12.55 -16.47 -0.65
CA ARG A 105 11.40 -16.37 -1.54
C ARG A 105 11.52 -15.08 -2.34
N ASN A 106 11.36 -15.18 -3.65
CA ASN A 106 11.27 -14.01 -4.51
C ASN A 106 9.87 -13.38 -4.33
N ILE A 107 9.85 -12.15 -3.84
CA ILE A 107 8.63 -11.37 -3.58
C ILE A 107 8.59 -10.09 -4.44
N THR A 108 9.36 -10.06 -5.52
CA THR A 108 9.50 -8.88 -6.38
C THR A 108 8.16 -8.39 -6.90
N LYS A 109 7.33 -9.31 -7.41
CA LYS A 109 6.02 -8.96 -7.97
C LYS A 109 5.10 -8.35 -6.93
N GLU A 110 5.00 -9.00 -5.76
CA GLU A 110 4.17 -8.53 -4.65
C GLU A 110 4.65 -7.17 -4.13
N LYS A 111 5.96 -7.01 -3.99
CA LYS A 111 6.56 -5.77 -3.50
C LYS A 111 6.41 -4.62 -4.49
N THR A 112 6.62 -4.88 -5.78
CA THR A 112 6.45 -3.88 -6.84
C THR A 112 4.99 -3.44 -6.92
N ALA A 113 4.04 -4.37 -6.95
CA ALA A 113 2.61 -4.05 -6.97
C ALA A 113 2.19 -3.23 -5.73
N TYR A 114 2.69 -3.57 -4.55
CA TYR A 114 2.44 -2.80 -3.34
C TYR A 114 2.99 -1.36 -3.42
N LEU A 115 4.23 -1.19 -3.93
CA LEU A 115 4.85 0.12 -4.07
C LEU A 115 4.13 0.98 -5.13
N GLU A 116 3.74 0.40 -6.25
CA GLU A 116 2.96 1.07 -7.29
C GLU A 116 1.60 1.54 -6.76
N LEU A 117 0.91 0.69 -6.00
CA LEU A 117 -0.36 1.06 -5.36
C LEU A 117 -0.16 2.22 -4.37
N ALA A 118 0.85 2.13 -3.50
CA ALA A 118 1.14 3.17 -2.52
C ALA A 118 1.52 4.51 -3.19
N GLU A 119 2.28 4.46 -4.29
CA GLU A 119 2.60 5.65 -5.08
C GLU A 119 1.37 6.25 -5.75
N SER A 120 0.51 5.40 -6.34
CA SER A 120 -0.74 5.82 -6.94
C SER A 120 -1.66 6.49 -5.92
N GLU A 121 -1.87 5.89 -4.75
CA GLU A 121 -2.65 6.48 -3.66
C GLU A 121 -2.09 7.83 -3.21
N LYS A 122 -0.75 7.95 -3.11
CA LYS A 122 -0.10 9.22 -2.77
C LYS A 122 -0.35 10.30 -3.82
N LYS A 123 -0.23 9.93 -5.12
CA LYS A 123 -0.52 10.86 -6.24
C LYS A 123 -1.97 11.33 -6.21
N PHE A 124 -2.93 10.42 -6.02
CA PHE A 124 -4.35 10.75 -5.91
C PHE A 124 -4.64 11.69 -4.74
N ARG A 125 -4.07 11.40 -3.57
CA ARG A 125 -4.22 12.25 -2.40
C ARG A 125 -3.67 13.66 -2.64
N THR A 126 -2.46 13.76 -3.19
CA THR A 126 -1.83 15.05 -3.48
C THR A 126 -2.62 15.85 -4.52
N ALA A 127 -3.09 15.20 -5.58
CA ALA A 127 -3.91 15.85 -6.60
C ALA A 127 -5.25 16.37 -6.01
N GLY A 128 -5.90 15.58 -5.16
CA GLY A 128 -7.12 15.99 -4.46
C GLY A 128 -6.91 17.18 -3.52
N GLU A 129 -5.78 17.21 -2.81
CA GLU A 129 -5.41 18.35 -1.96
C GLU A 129 -5.15 19.63 -2.78
N GLN A 130 -4.43 19.52 -3.90
CA GLN A 130 -4.14 20.64 -4.79
C GLN A 130 -5.37 21.18 -5.51
N ALA A 131 -6.27 20.30 -5.93
CA ALA A 131 -7.52 20.67 -6.59
C ALA A 131 -8.59 21.24 -5.63
N ASN A 132 -8.29 21.32 -4.34
CA ASN A 132 -9.24 21.79 -3.32
C ASN A 132 -10.56 20.97 -3.28
N ILE A 133 -10.48 19.68 -3.57
CA ILE A 133 -11.64 18.79 -3.58
C ILE A 133 -11.83 18.16 -2.20
N TYR A 134 -13.04 18.21 -1.69
CA TYR A 134 -13.52 17.37 -0.59
C TYR A 134 -14.02 16.06 -1.19
N CYS A 135 -13.61 14.92 -0.66
CA CYS A 135 -14.06 13.61 -1.14
C CYS A 135 -14.34 12.65 0.01
N TRP A 136 -15.24 11.72 -0.24
CA TRP A 136 -15.61 10.69 0.73
C TRP A 136 -16.08 9.42 0.03
N GLU A 137 -16.00 8.33 0.76
CA GLU A 137 -16.51 7.03 0.38
C GLU A 137 -17.76 6.73 1.22
N TYR A 138 -18.80 6.25 0.60
CA TYR A 138 -20.05 5.85 1.23
C TYR A 138 -20.37 4.39 0.94
N THR A 139 -20.46 3.57 1.99
CA THR A 139 -20.91 2.18 1.90
C THR A 139 -22.41 2.14 2.07
N ILE A 140 -23.13 1.73 1.04
CA ILE A 140 -24.59 1.87 0.92
C ILE A 140 -25.31 1.01 1.96
N ASP A 141 -24.95 -0.28 2.08
CA ASP A 141 -25.62 -1.24 2.95
C ASP A 141 -25.48 -0.92 4.44
N THR A 142 -24.29 -0.52 4.87
CA THR A 142 -24.00 -0.18 6.28
C THR A 142 -24.31 1.26 6.61
N LYS A 143 -24.56 2.11 5.61
CA LYS A 143 -24.71 3.56 5.75
C LYS A 143 -23.54 4.22 6.44
N GLU A 144 -22.34 3.73 6.16
CA GLU A 144 -21.09 4.29 6.67
C GLU A 144 -20.45 5.24 5.67
N MET A 145 -19.98 6.38 6.13
CA MET A 145 -19.21 7.31 5.32
C MET A 145 -17.82 7.50 5.89
N ARG A 146 -16.82 7.42 5.02
CA ARG A 146 -15.40 7.65 5.31
C ARG A 146 -14.91 8.90 4.58
N PRO A 147 -14.71 10.01 5.30
CA PRO A 147 -14.25 11.25 4.69
C PRO A 147 -12.72 11.20 4.40
N CYS A 148 -12.27 11.95 3.40
CA CYS A 148 -10.86 12.17 3.19
C CYS A 148 -10.22 13.02 4.29
N ALA A 149 -8.90 13.05 4.34
CA ALA A 149 -8.15 13.81 5.35
C ALA A 149 -8.52 15.30 5.38
N ARG A 150 -8.83 15.88 4.21
CA ARG A 150 -9.28 17.26 4.09
C ARG A 150 -10.63 17.50 4.75
N CYS A 151 -11.62 16.64 4.49
CA CYS A 151 -12.93 16.72 5.15
C CYS A 151 -12.79 16.64 6.69
N MET A 152 -11.92 15.75 7.18
CA MET A 152 -11.67 15.65 8.61
C MET A 152 -11.05 16.92 9.19
N ARG A 153 -10.07 17.49 8.50
CA ARG A 153 -9.35 18.68 8.96
C ARG A 153 -10.19 19.95 8.89
N ASP A 154 -10.79 20.20 7.73
CA ASP A 154 -11.43 21.49 7.43
C ASP A 154 -12.90 21.55 7.93
N LEU A 155 -13.58 20.40 7.97
CA LEU A 155 -14.99 20.29 8.39
C LEU A 155 -15.16 19.62 9.77
N GLY A 156 -14.07 19.21 10.41
CA GLY A 156 -14.11 18.57 11.74
C GLY A 156 -14.78 17.18 11.75
N LEU A 157 -14.87 16.51 10.61
CA LEU A 157 -15.56 15.22 10.51
C LEU A 157 -14.71 14.09 11.14
N PRO A 158 -15.32 13.11 11.82
CA PRO A 158 -14.62 11.93 12.32
C PRO A 158 -14.20 11.00 11.16
N LYS A 159 -13.29 10.07 11.44
CA LYS A 159 -12.80 9.08 10.44
C LYS A 159 -13.90 8.19 9.85
N LEU A 160 -14.98 8.01 10.60
CA LEU A 160 -16.13 7.20 10.22
C LEU A 160 -17.40 7.88 10.74
N LEU A 161 -18.38 8.03 9.86
CA LEU A 161 -19.73 8.44 10.22
C LEU A 161 -20.69 7.27 9.95
N GLU A 162 -21.36 6.82 10.99
CA GLU A 162 -22.41 5.81 10.91
C GLU A 162 -23.77 6.49 10.68
N ASN A 163 -24.75 5.75 10.15
CA ASN A 163 -26.08 6.27 9.81
C ASN A 163 -26.07 7.53 8.90
N TYR A 164 -25.11 7.59 8.01
CA TYR A 164 -25.02 8.67 7.03
C TYR A 164 -26.26 8.67 6.11
N PRO A 165 -26.87 9.82 5.75
CA PRO A 165 -26.33 11.18 5.88
C PRO A 165 -26.72 11.94 7.15
N GLU A 166 -27.46 11.34 8.08
CA GLU A 166 -28.06 12.08 9.22
C GLU A 166 -27.04 12.84 10.09
N PRO A 167 -25.85 12.32 10.43
CA PRO A 167 -24.89 13.08 11.23
C PRO A 167 -24.41 14.37 10.58
N VAL A 168 -24.25 14.37 9.25
CA VAL A 168 -23.81 15.55 8.51
C VAL A 168 -24.93 16.57 8.37
N ILE A 169 -26.18 16.13 8.22
CA ILE A 169 -27.36 17.01 8.24
C ILE A 169 -27.50 17.63 9.63
N ALA A 170 -27.38 16.84 10.68
CA ALA A 170 -27.52 17.32 12.07
C ALA A 170 -26.39 18.28 12.49
N SER A 171 -25.20 18.16 11.90
CA SER A 171 -24.08 19.07 12.18
C SER A 171 -24.26 20.48 11.63
N GLY A 172 -25.25 20.70 10.77
CA GLY A 172 -25.48 21.98 10.10
C GLY A 172 -24.58 22.26 8.91
N LEU A 173 -23.81 21.27 8.47
CA LEU A 173 -23.00 21.39 7.26
C LEU A 173 -23.85 21.58 6.01
N PHE A 174 -25.04 20.96 5.99
CA PHE A 174 -26.10 21.20 5.00
C PHE A 174 -27.16 22.14 5.53
N PRO A 175 -27.54 23.16 4.76
CA PRO A 175 -28.71 23.98 5.12
C PRO A 175 -29.97 23.11 5.22
N PRO A 176 -30.89 23.42 6.17
CA PRO A 176 -32.11 22.61 6.40
C PRO A 176 -32.97 22.41 5.16
N ASP A 177 -33.02 23.37 4.26
CA ASP A 177 -33.77 23.37 3.01
C ASP A 177 -33.26 22.28 2.03
N TYR A 178 -32.01 21.82 2.16
CA TYR A 178 -31.41 20.81 1.31
C TYR A 178 -31.38 19.43 1.98
N ALA A 179 -31.76 19.31 3.24
CA ALA A 179 -31.66 18.05 3.99
C ALA A 179 -32.47 16.91 3.35
N GLU A 180 -33.73 17.20 2.92
CA GLU A 180 -34.56 16.16 2.32
C GLU A 180 -34.07 15.74 0.92
N MET A 181 -33.58 16.67 0.13
CA MET A 181 -32.97 16.37 -1.14
C MET A 181 -31.75 15.44 -0.95
N TYR A 182 -30.96 15.70 0.09
CA TYR A 182 -29.76 14.91 0.38
C TYR A 182 -30.11 13.50 0.86
N ARG A 183 -31.18 13.34 1.67
CA ARG A 183 -31.72 12.02 2.03
C ARG A 183 -32.22 11.26 0.80
N GLU A 184 -32.91 11.97 -0.10
CA GLU A 184 -33.41 11.38 -1.33
C GLU A 184 -32.29 10.89 -2.23
N TRP A 185 -31.16 11.58 -2.29
CA TRP A 185 -30.00 11.13 -3.02
C TRP A 185 -29.49 9.77 -2.51
N HIS A 186 -29.41 9.58 -1.19
CA HIS A 186 -28.97 8.31 -0.60
C HIS A 186 -29.99 7.19 -0.84
N ARG A 187 -31.27 7.50 -0.89
CA ARG A 187 -32.31 6.54 -1.31
C ARG A 187 -32.14 6.14 -2.79
N LYS A 188 -31.88 7.10 -3.67
CA LYS A 188 -31.63 6.84 -5.09
C LYS A 188 -30.37 6.02 -5.33
N LEU A 189 -29.29 6.30 -4.61
CA LEU A 189 -28.07 5.47 -4.67
C LEU A 189 -28.36 4.02 -4.28
N ALA A 190 -29.11 3.80 -3.21
CA ALA A 190 -29.52 2.46 -2.79
C ALA A 190 -30.45 1.75 -3.79
N GLN A 191 -31.17 2.52 -4.61
CA GLN A 191 -32.03 2.02 -5.69
C GLN A 191 -31.31 1.83 -7.03
N GLY A 192 -30.01 2.13 -7.11
CA GLY A 192 -29.19 1.89 -8.30
C GLY A 192 -28.88 3.14 -9.15
N ALA A 193 -29.09 4.34 -8.63
CA ALA A 193 -28.64 5.55 -9.32
C ALA A 193 -27.10 5.56 -9.38
N MET A 194 -26.55 5.65 -10.58
CA MET A 194 -25.10 5.60 -10.79
C MET A 194 -24.40 6.94 -10.61
N HIS A 195 -25.12 8.02 -10.94
CA HIS A 195 -24.58 9.39 -10.86
C HIS A 195 -25.64 10.33 -10.33
N LEU A 196 -25.24 11.16 -9.36
CA LEU A 196 -26.06 12.26 -8.83
C LEU A 196 -25.16 13.48 -8.69
N GLU A 197 -25.66 14.65 -9.11
CA GLU A 197 -24.90 15.90 -8.93
C GLU A 197 -25.86 17.09 -8.79
N ALA A 198 -25.42 18.08 -8.06
CA ALA A 198 -26.07 19.39 -7.95
C ALA A 198 -25.09 20.42 -7.36
N VAL A 199 -25.42 21.70 -7.57
CA VAL A 199 -24.79 22.77 -6.82
C VAL A 199 -25.60 22.97 -5.52
N ILE A 200 -24.92 22.75 -4.40
CA ILE A 200 -25.53 22.81 -3.06
C ILE A 200 -24.73 23.80 -2.22
N PRO A 201 -25.39 24.75 -1.55
CA PRO A 201 -24.71 25.58 -0.57
C PRO A 201 -24.32 24.72 0.63
N LEU A 202 -23.05 24.70 0.97
CA LEU A 202 -22.53 24.01 2.14
C LEU A 202 -22.04 25.05 3.16
N THR A 203 -21.91 24.61 4.42
CA THR A 203 -21.50 25.42 5.56
C THR A 203 -22.49 26.52 5.95
N ALA A 204 -22.31 27.10 7.13
CA ALA A 204 -23.15 28.19 7.64
C ALA A 204 -23.14 29.43 6.71
N ASP A 205 -22.04 29.65 6.00
CA ASP A 205 -21.86 30.77 5.07
C ASP A 205 -22.54 30.54 3.71
N ARG A 206 -23.21 29.40 3.53
CA ARG A 206 -23.93 29.02 2.31
C ARG A 206 -23.05 29.09 1.04
N ILE A 207 -21.79 28.72 1.14
CA ILE A 207 -20.88 28.69 0.01
C ILE A 207 -21.34 27.64 -1.00
N PRO A 208 -21.47 27.94 -2.31
CA PRO A 208 -21.91 26.98 -3.30
C PRO A 208 -20.82 25.97 -3.61
N PHE A 209 -21.18 24.69 -3.52
CA PHE A 209 -20.33 23.57 -3.91
C PHE A 209 -21.00 22.73 -4.98
N HIS A 210 -20.26 22.33 -5.99
CA HIS A 210 -20.70 21.29 -6.90
C HIS A 210 -20.45 19.93 -6.23
N VAL A 211 -21.51 19.30 -5.80
CA VAL A 211 -21.50 17.98 -5.12
C VAL A 211 -21.86 16.91 -6.13
N ARG A 212 -21.04 15.87 -6.17
CA ARG A 212 -21.23 14.72 -7.06
C ARG A 212 -21.15 13.42 -6.30
N TYR A 213 -21.93 12.43 -6.75
CA TYR A 213 -21.81 11.03 -6.36
C TYR A 213 -21.67 10.16 -7.59
N THR A 214 -20.77 9.16 -7.50
CA THR A 214 -20.66 8.06 -8.47
C THR A 214 -20.76 6.76 -7.70
N ALA A 215 -21.74 5.92 -8.04
CA ALA A 215 -21.93 4.61 -7.43
C ALA A 215 -21.11 3.54 -8.14
N GLU A 216 -20.75 2.51 -7.41
CA GLU A 216 -20.07 1.31 -7.86
C GLU A 216 -20.98 0.10 -7.59
N LEU A 217 -21.02 -0.82 -8.56
CA LEU A 217 -21.82 -2.04 -8.48
C LEU A 217 -20.97 -3.24 -8.10
N ASP A 218 -21.53 -4.16 -7.36
CA ASP A 218 -20.94 -5.46 -7.08
C ASP A 218 -21.02 -6.40 -8.33
N GLU A 219 -20.48 -7.60 -8.22
CA GLU A 219 -20.50 -8.62 -9.28
C GLU A 219 -21.92 -9.03 -9.72
N ASN A 220 -22.94 -8.74 -8.90
CA ASN A 220 -24.35 -9.02 -9.17
C ASN A 220 -25.12 -7.81 -9.73
N GLY A 221 -24.43 -6.71 -9.97
CA GLY A 221 -25.02 -5.47 -10.47
C GLY A 221 -25.79 -4.68 -9.41
N ARG A 222 -25.51 -4.89 -8.10
CA ARG A 222 -26.13 -4.13 -7.01
C ARG A 222 -25.19 -3.03 -6.56
N PRO A 223 -25.71 -1.81 -6.30
CA PRO A 223 -24.90 -0.73 -5.78
C PRO A 223 -24.46 -1.05 -4.34
N TYR A 224 -23.16 -1.11 -4.10
CA TYR A 224 -22.62 -1.40 -2.76
C TYR A 224 -21.85 -0.23 -2.17
N LYS A 225 -21.31 0.64 -3.02
CA LYS A 225 -20.47 1.77 -2.63
C LYS A 225 -20.76 2.99 -3.50
N ALA A 226 -20.55 4.19 -2.97
CA ALA A 226 -20.57 5.42 -3.75
C ALA A 226 -19.42 6.35 -3.32
N TYR A 227 -18.81 7.00 -4.28
CA TYR A 227 -17.79 8.01 -4.06
C TYR A 227 -18.43 9.40 -4.22
N GLY A 228 -18.32 10.20 -3.17
CA GLY A 228 -18.78 11.57 -3.18
C GLY A 228 -17.62 12.54 -3.33
N SER A 229 -17.86 13.65 -4.00
CA SER A 229 -16.94 14.78 -4.07
C SER A 229 -17.68 16.10 -4.00
N ALA A 230 -17.02 17.13 -3.44
CA ALA A 230 -17.52 18.49 -3.42
C ALA A 230 -16.38 19.46 -3.78
N THR A 231 -16.64 20.32 -4.76
CA THR A 231 -15.72 21.36 -5.22
C THR A 231 -16.42 22.70 -5.10
N GLN A 232 -15.76 23.67 -4.48
CA GLN A 232 -16.32 25.02 -4.38
C GLN A 232 -16.51 25.63 -5.76
N VAL A 233 -17.68 26.20 -6.00
CA VAL A 233 -17.95 26.98 -7.22
C VAL A 233 -17.36 28.37 -7.02
N VAL A 234 -16.38 28.73 -7.82
CA VAL A 234 -15.78 30.08 -7.84
C VAL A 234 -16.49 30.86 -8.95
N ASP A 235 -17.04 32.02 -8.62
CA ASP A 235 -17.68 32.89 -9.60
C ASP A 235 -16.68 33.24 -10.72
N GLY A 236 -16.83 32.66 -11.89
CA GLY A 236 -15.97 32.91 -13.07
C GLY A 236 -15.97 31.84 -14.14
N GLU A 237 -16.53 30.67 -13.92
CA GLU A 237 -16.67 29.63 -14.95
C GLU A 237 -18.16 29.30 -15.15
N ALA A 238 -18.81 30.10 -16.01
CA ALA A 238 -20.13 29.80 -16.55
C ALA A 238 -20.01 29.64 -18.08
#